data_6557f7ace3aa7fc23d42506ee0bb38b3
#
_entry.id   6557f7ace3aa7fc23d42506ee0bb38b3
#
_cell.length_a   1.000
_cell.length_b   1.000
_cell.length_c   1.000
_cell.angle_alpha   90.00
_cell.angle_beta   90.00
_cell.angle_gamma   90.00
#
_symmetry.space_group_name_H-M   'P 1'
#
loop_
_entity.id
_entity.type
_entity.pdbx_description
1 polymer ?
#
loop_
_entity_poly.entity_id
_entity_poly.type
_entity_poly.pdbx_seq_one_letter_code
_entity_poly.pdbx_strand_id
1 'polypeptide(L)'
;YEILRCLVGSEMCIRDSLVTSDHLIKGNIDEKDWEKLAQGADRMAGMNLYLDDTAGITVVQMKAKLRRLKNVGLVIIDYLQLMNSSKRIDNRVNEISDITRQLKLMAKELNVPVITLSQLSRSVESRPDKRPLLSDLRESGSIEQDADIVMFLYRDGYYNKDKVEDVNLAECIVAKNRHGETGTVNLRWNGQYTLFLSEDRRPAPAE
;
A
#
# COMPACT_ATOMS: atom_id res chain seq x y z
N TYR A 1 -3.72 -20.26 -14.25
CA TYR A 1 -4.26 -19.86 -12.93
C TYR A 1 -3.16 -19.75 -11.88
N GLU A 2 -2.16 -20.63 -11.87
CA GLU A 2 -1.03 -20.56 -10.90
C GLU A 2 -0.03 -19.44 -11.21
N ILE A 3 0.17 -19.11 -12.49
CA ILE A 3 1.10 -18.04 -12.92
C ILE A 3 0.55 -16.65 -12.55
N LEU A 4 -0.76 -16.44 -12.61
CA LEU A 4 -1.40 -15.17 -12.19
C LEU A 4 -1.38 -14.99 -10.65
N ARG A 5 -1.51 -16.07 -9.87
CA ARG A 5 -1.25 -16.02 -8.43
C ARG A 5 0.20 -15.64 -8.12
N CYS A 6 1.14 -16.06 -8.94
CA CYS A 6 2.55 -15.69 -8.80
C CYS A 6 2.80 -14.21 -9.15
N LEU A 7 2.06 -13.60 -10.08
CA LEU A 7 2.24 -12.20 -10.47
C LEU A 7 1.70 -11.22 -9.41
N VAL A 8 0.55 -11.49 -8.81
CA VAL A 8 0.03 -10.69 -7.68
C VAL A 8 0.81 -10.96 -6.39
N GLY A 9 1.38 -12.16 -6.24
CA GLY A 9 2.26 -12.53 -5.14
C GLY A 9 3.74 -12.22 -5.38
N SER A 10 4.15 -11.78 -6.58
CA SER A 10 5.56 -11.61 -6.92
C SER A 10 6.26 -10.60 -6.02
N GLU A 11 5.65 -9.46 -5.74
CA GLU A 11 6.21 -8.45 -4.84
C GLU A 11 6.31 -8.96 -3.39
N MET A 12 5.33 -9.72 -2.93
CA MET A 12 5.37 -10.36 -1.61
C MET A 12 6.40 -11.48 -1.58
N CYS A 13 6.48 -12.31 -2.63
CA CYS A 13 7.50 -13.35 -2.77
C CYS A 13 8.91 -12.75 -2.83
N ILE A 14 9.13 -11.65 -3.55
CA ILE A 14 10.40 -10.92 -3.62
C ILE A 14 10.82 -10.48 -2.22
N ARG A 15 9.93 -9.84 -1.49
CA ARG A 15 10.19 -9.35 -0.15
C ARG A 15 10.54 -10.48 0.83
N ASP A 16 9.74 -11.53 0.85
CA ASP A 16 9.86 -12.59 1.87
C ASP A 16 10.95 -13.60 1.54
N SER A 17 11.29 -13.78 0.25
CA SER A 17 12.38 -14.65 -0.18
C SER A 17 13.73 -13.96 -0.24
N LEU A 18 13.76 -12.61 -0.29
CA LEU A 18 14.98 -11.84 -0.55
C LEU A 18 15.66 -12.23 -1.88
N VAL A 19 14.89 -12.62 -2.87
CA VAL A 19 15.33 -12.74 -4.26
C VAL A 19 15.11 -11.42 -4.97
N THR A 20 16.10 -10.94 -5.72
CA THR A 20 16.02 -9.63 -6.36
C THR A 20 14.95 -9.60 -7.45
N SER A 21 14.25 -8.48 -7.58
CA SER A 21 13.25 -8.26 -8.64
C SER A 21 13.84 -8.50 -10.02
N ASP A 22 15.12 -8.15 -10.21
CA ASP A 22 15.84 -8.29 -11.49
C ASP A 22 15.99 -9.77 -11.88
N HIS A 23 16.35 -10.66 -10.93
CA HIS A 23 16.45 -12.09 -11.18
C HIS A 23 15.10 -12.70 -11.57
N LEU A 24 14.04 -12.29 -10.91
CA LEU A 24 12.68 -12.79 -11.20
C LEU A 24 12.16 -12.32 -12.55
N ILE A 25 12.32 -11.03 -12.88
CA ILE A 25 11.82 -10.45 -14.14
C ILE A 25 12.62 -11.00 -15.34
N LYS A 26 13.93 -11.16 -15.21
CA LYS A 26 14.80 -11.68 -16.27
C LYS A 26 14.83 -13.20 -16.36
N GLY A 27 14.26 -13.90 -15.40
CA GLY A 27 14.29 -15.36 -15.33
C GLY A 27 15.65 -15.94 -14.98
N ASN A 28 16.58 -15.13 -14.47
CA ASN A 28 17.93 -15.55 -14.07
C ASN A 28 17.92 -16.04 -12.62
N ILE A 29 17.15 -17.08 -12.34
CA ILE A 29 16.96 -17.65 -11.00
C ILE A 29 17.93 -18.81 -10.84
N ASP A 30 18.85 -18.72 -9.89
CA ASP A 30 19.76 -19.81 -9.54
C ASP A 30 19.12 -20.80 -8.54
N GLU A 31 19.83 -21.88 -8.23
CA GLU A 31 19.33 -22.91 -7.29
C GLU A 31 19.07 -22.36 -5.89
N LYS A 32 19.89 -21.43 -5.42
CA LYS A 32 19.72 -20.76 -4.11
C LYS A 32 18.52 -19.84 -4.10
N ASP A 33 18.26 -19.15 -5.21
CA ASP A 33 17.09 -18.30 -5.36
C ASP A 33 15.81 -19.15 -5.35
N TRP A 34 15.83 -20.32 -5.99
CA TRP A 34 14.71 -21.27 -5.94
C TRP A 34 14.44 -21.77 -4.53
N GLU A 35 15.48 -22.12 -3.74
CA GLU A 35 15.32 -22.50 -2.33
C GLU A 35 14.68 -21.40 -1.50
N LYS A 36 15.12 -20.13 -1.69
CA LYS A 36 14.55 -18.99 -0.99
C LYS A 36 13.09 -18.73 -1.38
N LEU A 37 12.77 -18.85 -2.67
CA LEU A 37 11.39 -18.73 -3.16
C LEU A 37 10.48 -19.80 -2.56
N ALA A 38 10.95 -21.06 -2.51
CA ALA A 38 10.20 -22.15 -1.89
C ALA A 38 9.93 -21.87 -0.40
N GLN A 39 10.95 -21.42 0.35
CA GLN A 39 10.80 -21.04 1.76
C GLN A 39 9.85 -19.86 1.95
N GLY A 40 9.88 -18.88 1.04
CA GLY A 40 8.93 -17.74 1.04
C GLY A 40 7.50 -18.21 0.79
N ALA A 41 7.32 -19.09 -0.18
CA ALA A 41 6.02 -19.67 -0.51
C ALA A 41 5.43 -20.50 0.65
N ASP A 42 6.25 -21.32 1.32
CA ASP A 42 5.82 -22.10 2.49
C ASP A 42 5.37 -21.20 3.64
N ARG A 43 6.10 -20.11 3.90
CA ARG A 43 5.68 -19.11 4.91
C ARG A 43 4.34 -18.48 4.55
N MET A 44 4.14 -18.10 3.29
CA MET A 44 2.88 -17.51 2.82
C MET A 44 1.72 -18.52 2.86
N ALA A 45 1.97 -19.77 2.54
CA ALA A 45 0.95 -20.83 2.59
C ALA A 45 0.39 -21.05 4.02
N GLY A 46 1.20 -20.79 5.04
CA GLY A 46 0.79 -20.82 6.44
C GLY A 46 0.00 -19.60 6.93
N MET A 47 -0.11 -18.55 6.12
CA MET A 47 -0.82 -17.33 6.48
C MET A 47 -2.30 -17.37 6.06
N ASN A 48 -3.18 -16.81 6.88
CA ASN A 48 -4.59 -16.59 6.51
C ASN A 48 -4.71 -15.36 5.59
N LEU A 49 -4.15 -15.46 4.37
CA LEU A 49 -4.14 -14.41 3.37
C LEU A 49 -5.15 -14.74 2.26
N TYR A 50 -6.08 -13.83 2.02
CA TYR A 50 -7.08 -13.92 0.96
C TYR A 50 -6.79 -12.86 -0.09
N LEU A 51 -6.64 -13.24 -1.34
CA LEU A 51 -6.44 -12.35 -2.47
C LEU A 51 -7.71 -12.31 -3.32
N ASP A 52 -8.17 -11.10 -3.65
CA ASP A 52 -9.34 -10.87 -4.48
C ASP A 52 -8.96 -9.93 -5.65
N ASP A 53 -8.93 -10.47 -6.86
CA ASP A 53 -8.58 -9.78 -8.09
C ASP A 53 -9.79 -9.28 -8.88
N THR A 54 -10.96 -9.19 -8.24
CA THR A 54 -12.19 -8.74 -8.89
C THR A 54 -12.06 -7.28 -9.33
N ALA A 55 -11.99 -7.05 -10.64
CA ALA A 55 -11.94 -5.71 -11.21
C ALA A 55 -13.21 -4.92 -10.92
N GLY A 56 -13.06 -3.63 -10.55
CA GLY A 56 -14.20 -2.75 -10.32
C GLY A 56 -15.12 -3.17 -9.18
N ILE A 57 -14.58 -3.86 -8.17
CA ILE A 57 -15.36 -4.31 -7.01
C ILE A 57 -16.04 -3.13 -6.30
N THR A 58 -17.29 -3.32 -5.91
CA THR A 58 -18.02 -2.35 -5.09
C THR A 58 -17.87 -2.67 -3.61
N VAL A 59 -18.02 -1.65 -2.74
CA VAL A 59 -17.95 -1.84 -1.27
C VAL A 59 -19.01 -2.85 -0.79
N VAL A 60 -20.18 -2.87 -1.43
CA VAL A 60 -21.26 -3.83 -1.10
C VAL A 60 -20.83 -5.26 -1.39
N GLN A 61 -20.23 -5.51 -2.56
CA GLN A 61 -19.70 -6.84 -2.93
C GLN A 61 -18.56 -7.25 -2.00
N MET A 62 -17.63 -6.34 -1.72
CA MET A 62 -16.51 -6.58 -0.79
C MET A 62 -17.04 -6.97 0.59
N LYS A 63 -17.99 -6.22 1.14
CA LYS A 63 -18.62 -6.50 2.43
C LYS A 63 -19.29 -7.88 2.45
N ALA A 64 -19.99 -8.26 1.37
CA ALA A 64 -20.61 -9.57 1.26
C ALA A 64 -19.59 -10.72 1.26
N LYS A 65 -18.42 -10.52 0.61
CA LYS A 65 -17.29 -11.48 0.65
C LYS A 65 -16.68 -11.56 2.05
N LEU A 66 -16.36 -10.41 2.67
CA LEU A 66 -15.75 -10.34 4.00
C LEU A 66 -16.59 -11.00 5.10
N ARG A 67 -17.92 -10.88 5.04
CA ARG A 67 -18.82 -11.53 5.99
C ARG A 67 -18.80 -13.06 5.94
N ARG A 68 -18.32 -13.65 4.84
CA ARG A 68 -18.15 -15.10 4.70
C ARG A 68 -16.82 -15.60 5.28
N LEU A 69 -15.86 -14.70 5.46
CA LEU A 69 -14.58 -15.01 6.05
C LEU A 69 -14.66 -14.90 7.58
N LYS A 70 -13.99 -15.81 8.26
CA LYS A 70 -13.89 -15.78 9.74
C LYS A 70 -12.62 -15.05 10.14
N ASN A 71 -12.70 -14.25 11.20
CA ASN A 71 -11.54 -13.62 11.83
C ASN A 71 -10.69 -12.74 10.87
N VAL A 72 -11.35 -11.93 10.06
CA VAL A 72 -10.64 -10.94 9.23
C VAL A 72 -10.01 -9.90 10.16
N GLY A 73 -8.67 -9.79 10.15
CA GLY A 73 -7.93 -8.85 11.00
C GLY A 73 -7.59 -7.53 10.30
N LEU A 74 -7.53 -7.52 8.95
CA LEU A 74 -7.15 -6.36 8.17
C LEU A 74 -7.69 -6.50 6.75
N VAL A 75 -8.12 -5.39 6.14
CA VAL A 75 -8.45 -5.29 4.71
C VAL A 75 -7.49 -4.29 4.05
N ILE A 76 -6.87 -4.69 2.95
CA ILE A 76 -6.01 -3.80 2.14
C ILE A 76 -6.62 -3.68 0.75
N ILE A 77 -6.73 -2.44 0.25
CA ILE A 77 -7.29 -2.13 -1.07
C ILE A 77 -6.20 -1.46 -1.91
N ASP A 78 -5.78 -2.12 -2.97
CA ASP A 78 -4.80 -1.61 -3.93
C ASP A 78 -5.47 -1.50 -5.32
N TYR A 79 -5.88 -0.32 -5.70
CA TYR A 79 -5.99 0.97 -5.04
C TYR A 79 -7.40 1.53 -5.22
N LEU A 80 -7.75 2.59 -4.50
CA LEU A 80 -9.10 3.15 -4.40
C LEU A 80 -9.75 3.45 -5.76
N GLN A 81 -8.97 3.98 -6.70
CA GLN A 81 -9.45 4.40 -8.02
C GLN A 81 -9.85 3.23 -8.94
N LEU A 82 -9.54 1.99 -8.59
CA LEU A 82 -10.03 0.80 -9.30
C LEU A 82 -11.43 0.34 -8.84
N MET A 83 -11.92 0.88 -7.74
CA MET A 83 -13.25 0.56 -7.23
C MET A 83 -14.36 1.31 -7.98
N ASN A 84 -15.53 0.71 -7.98
CA ASN A 84 -16.75 1.33 -8.50
C ASN A 84 -17.75 1.59 -7.38
N SER A 85 -18.56 2.65 -7.52
CA SER A 85 -19.73 2.83 -6.66
C SER A 85 -20.82 1.81 -7.03
N SER A 86 -21.59 1.38 -6.03
CA SER A 86 -22.80 0.57 -6.27
C SER A 86 -23.95 1.39 -6.88
N LYS A 87 -23.82 2.71 -6.94
CA LYS A 87 -24.77 3.64 -7.53
C LYS A 87 -24.22 4.19 -8.82
N ARG A 88 -25.10 4.54 -9.75
CA ARG A 88 -24.70 5.30 -10.94
C ARG A 88 -24.44 6.75 -10.54
N ILE A 89 -23.19 7.16 -10.59
CA ILE A 89 -22.71 8.50 -10.26
C ILE A 89 -21.90 9.00 -11.45
N ASP A 90 -22.34 10.09 -12.07
CA ASP A 90 -21.72 10.59 -13.31
C ASP A 90 -20.41 11.37 -13.06
N ASN A 91 -20.18 11.83 -11.83
CA ASN A 91 -18.99 12.59 -11.45
C ASN A 91 -18.04 11.72 -10.62
N ARG A 92 -16.80 11.54 -11.10
CA ARG A 92 -15.77 10.72 -10.43
C ARG A 92 -15.47 11.20 -9.02
N VAL A 93 -15.44 12.51 -8.76
CA VAL A 93 -15.23 13.07 -7.42
C VAL A 93 -16.30 12.58 -6.44
N ASN A 94 -17.57 12.65 -6.89
CA ASN A 94 -18.70 12.20 -6.08
C ASN A 94 -18.71 10.67 -5.91
N GLU A 95 -18.26 9.94 -6.93
CA GLU A 95 -18.13 8.48 -6.86
C GLU A 95 -17.09 8.07 -5.81
N ILE A 96 -15.90 8.68 -5.82
CA ILE A 96 -14.87 8.45 -4.82
C ILE A 96 -15.38 8.81 -3.43
N SER A 97 -16.14 9.91 -3.30
CA SER A 97 -16.75 10.32 -2.03
C SER A 97 -17.75 9.30 -1.49
N ASP A 98 -18.56 8.70 -2.37
CA ASP A 98 -19.49 7.64 -1.96
C ASP A 98 -18.72 6.38 -1.54
N ILE A 99 -17.67 6.01 -2.27
CA ILE A 99 -16.83 4.84 -1.96
C ILE A 99 -16.15 5.01 -0.60
N THR A 100 -15.46 6.15 -0.35
CA THR A 100 -14.72 6.38 0.91
C THR A 100 -15.64 6.35 2.11
N ARG A 101 -16.81 6.99 2.00
CA ARG A 101 -17.83 6.95 3.03
C ARG A 101 -18.32 5.53 3.30
N GLN A 102 -18.59 4.75 2.24
CA GLN A 102 -19.03 3.36 2.38
C GLN A 102 -17.92 2.47 3.00
N LEU A 103 -16.65 2.66 2.63
CA LEU A 103 -15.51 1.97 3.23
C LEU A 103 -15.40 2.27 4.73
N LYS A 104 -15.59 3.53 5.12
CA LYS A 104 -15.59 3.92 6.54
C LYS A 104 -16.72 3.25 7.32
N LEU A 105 -17.93 3.18 6.73
CA LEU A 105 -19.06 2.49 7.35
C LEU A 105 -18.80 0.99 7.45
N MET A 106 -18.25 0.37 6.39
CA MET A 106 -17.92 -1.05 6.38
C MET A 106 -16.87 -1.40 7.44
N ALA A 107 -15.80 -0.60 7.57
CA ALA A 107 -14.77 -0.79 8.58
C ALA A 107 -15.34 -0.78 10.01
N LYS A 108 -16.22 0.17 10.29
CA LYS A 108 -16.92 0.27 11.59
C LYS A 108 -17.85 -0.91 11.83
N GLU A 109 -18.65 -1.29 10.84
CA GLU A 109 -19.63 -2.36 10.98
C GLU A 109 -18.98 -3.74 11.17
N LEU A 110 -17.90 -4.00 10.43
CA LEU A 110 -17.16 -5.27 10.54
C LEU A 110 -16.14 -5.24 11.68
N ASN A 111 -15.90 -4.08 12.29
CA ASN A 111 -14.87 -3.84 13.31
C ASN A 111 -13.49 -4.30 12.83
N VAL A 112 -13.13 -3.95 11.57
CA VAL A 112 -11.87 -4.34 10.93
C VAL A 112 -11.19 -3.08 10.38
N PRO A 113 -9.89 -2.89 10.62
CA PRO A 113 -9.15 -1.81 10.01
C PRO A 113 -9.08 -2.00 8.48
N VAL A 114 -9.20 -0.88 7.75
CA VAL A 114 -9.10 -0.85 6.29
C VAL A 114 -7.99 0.09 5.90
N ILE A 115 -7.00 -0.42 5.18
CA ILE A 115 -5.94 0.37 4.54
C ILE A 115 -6.29 0.47 3.05
N THR A 116 -6.37 1.69 2.55
CA THR A 116 -6.67 1.95 1.14
C THR A 116 -5.52 2.75 0.53
N LEU A 117 -4.89 2.20 -0.50
CA LEU A 117 -3.93 2.94 -1.29
C LEU A 117 -4.69 3.91 -2.19
N SER A 118 -4.13 5.09 -2.39
CA SER A 118 -4.70 6.11 -3.28
C SER A 118 -3.62 6.76 -4.11
N GLN A 119 -3.90 6.94 -5.38
CA GLN A 119 -3.03 7.67 -6.27
C GLN A 119 -3.12 9.17 -5.96
N LEU A 120 -1.98 9.84 -5.98
CA LEU A 120 -1.91 11.30 -5.84
C LEU A 120 -2.19 12.01 -7.18
N SER A 121 -2.63 13.25 -7.09
CA SER A 121 -2.75 14.13 -8.24
C SER A 121 -1.38 14.35 -8.91
N ARG A 122 -1.35 14.35 -10.24
CA ARG A 122 -0.13 14.66 -11.01
C ARG A 122 0.40 16.07 -10.79
N SER A 123 -0.38 16.96 -10.17
CA SER A 123 0.07 18.32 -9.82
C SER A 123 1.25 18.34 -8.86
N VAL A 124 1.47 17.26 -8.08
CA VAL A 124 2.67 17.09 -7.23
C VAL A 124 3.94 17.17 -8.06
N GLU A 125 3.95 16.53 -9.24
CA GLU A 125 5.14 16.44 -10.09
C GLU A 125 5.52 17.79 -10.73
N SER A 126 4.58 18.71 -10.85
CA SER A 126 4.80 20.04 -11.43
C SER A 126 5.33 21.06 -10.42
N ARG A 127 5.27 20.77 -9.12
CA ARG A 127 5.80 21.66 -8.08
C ARG A 127 7.33 21.53 -7.96
N PRO A 128 8.02 22.62 -7.59
CA PRO A 128 9.45 22.58 -7.25
C PRO A 128 9.70 21.63 -6.08
N ASP A 129 8.90 21.75 -5.02
CA ASP A 129 8.86 20.79 -3.91
C ASP A 129 7.80 19.72 -4.23
N LYS A 130 8.27 18.52 -4.51
CA LYS A 130 7.45 17.35 -4.86
C LYS A 130 6.96 16.58 -3.62
N ARG A 131 7.08 17.18 -2.45
CA ARG A 131 6.62 16.61 -1.20
C ARG A 131 5.09 16.56 -1.18
N PRO A 132 4.48 15.40 -0.94
CA PRO A 132 3.03 15.25 -1.01
C PRO A 132 2.33 16.00 0.13
N LEU A 133 1.16 16.56 -0.17
CA LEU A 133 0.29 17.28 0.75
C LEU A 133 -1.12 16.69 0.72
N LEU A 134 -1.91 16.94 1.76
CA LEU A 134 -3.32 16.50 1.81
C LEU A 134 -4.13 16.99 0.61
N SER A 135 -3.85 18.20 0.11
CA SER A 135 -4.48 18.75 -1.11
C SER A 135 -4.21 17.95 -2.37
N ASP A 136 -3.21 17.07 -2.37
CA ASP A 136 -2.85 16.23 -3.52
C ASP A 136 -3.71 14.95 -3.62
N LEU A 137 -4.50 14.65 -2.58
CA LEU A 137 -5.57 13.64 -2.60
C LEU A 137 -6.82 14.14 -3.39
N ARG A 138 -6.64 14.97 -4.37
CA ARG A 138 -7.52 15.97 -4.96
C ARG A 138 -8.74 15.45 -5.72
N GLU A 139 -8.88 14.16 -5.99
CA GLU A 139 -10.12 13.67 -6.62
C GLU A 139 -11.31 13.64 -5.67
N SER A 140 -11.07 13.84 -4.38
CA SER A 140 -12.12 14.16 -3.42
C SER A 140 -11.52 14.62 -2.09
N GLY A 141 -11.86 15.84 -1.64
CA GLY A 141 -11.64 16.25 -0.24
C GLY A 141 -12.27 15.29 0.76
N SER A 142 -13.10 14.35 0.31
CA SER A 142 -13.71 13.30 1.10
C SER A 142 -12.72 12.22 1.54
N ILE A 143 -11.66 11.89 0.75
CA ILE A 143 -10.62 10.95 1.21
C ILE A 143 -10.00 11.48 2.50
N GLU A 144 -9.62 12.75 2.49
CA GLU A 144 -9.08 13.41 3.66
C GLU A 144 -10.10 13.42 4.83
N GLN A 145 -11.37 13.73 4.55
CA GLN A 145 -12.40 13.82 5.59
C GLN A 145 -12.72 12.47 6.22
N ASP A 146 -12.86 11.42 5.42
CA ASP A 146 -13.29 10.10 5.86
C ASP A 146 -12.18 9.29 6.53
N ALA A 147 -10.92 9.45 6.08
CA ALA A 147 -9.79 8.76 6.66
C ALA A 147 -9.51 9.22 8.10
N ASP A 148 -9.21 8.28 8.98
CA ASP A 148 -8.72 8.58 10.34
C ASP A 148 -7.23 8.94 10.33
N ILE A 149 -6.47 8.26 9.48
CA ILE A 149 -5.04 8.46 9.29
C ILE A 149 -4.77 8.61 7.79
N VAL A 150 -3.93 9.57 7.43
CA VAL A 150 -3.38 9.73 6.07
C VAL A 150 -1.87 9.70 6.17
N MET A 151 -1.27 8.77 5.43
CA MET A 151 0.19 8.62 5.35
C MET A 151 0.63 8.76 3.90
N PHE A 152 1.71 9.49 3.66
CA PHE A 152 2.37 9.58 2.38
C PHE A 152 3.74 8.90 2.45
N LEU A 153 4.09 8.18 1.40
CA LEU A 153 5.44 7.70 1.19
C LEU A 153 6.15 8.65 0.23
N TYR A 154 7.29 9.19 0.66
CA TYR A 154 8.08 10.13 -0.11
C TYR A 154 9.54 9.68 -0.19
N ARG A 155 10.15 9.85 -1.36
CA ARG A 155 11.56 9.56 -1.60
C ARG A 155 12.16 10.70 -2.41
N ASP A 156 12.97 11.53 -1.79
CA ASP A 156 13.62 12.64 -2.49
C ASP A 156 14.62 12.13 -3.54
N GLY A 157 15.34 11.06 -3.25
CA GLY A 157 16.25 10.41 -4.19
C GLY A 157 15.60 9.85 -5.47
N TYR A 158 14.26 9.72 -5.52
CA TYR A 158 13.55 9.38 -6.75
C TYR A 158 13.53 10.56 -7.74
N TYR A 159 13.39 11.77 -7.23
CA TYR A 159 13.26 13.00 -8.03
C TYR A 159 14.59 13.71 -8.26
N ASN A 160 15.49 13.69 -7.28
CA ASN A 160 16.70 14.50 -7.19
C ASN A 160 17.96 13.65 -7.00
N LYS A 161 18.17 12.61 -7.81
CA LYS A 161 19.25 11.62 -7.64
C LYS A 161 20.64 12.24 -7.45
N ASP A 162 20.92 13.34 -8.17
CA ASP A 162 22.24 13.98 -8.16
C ASP A 162 22.42 15.03 -7.04
N LYS A 163 21.37 15.29 -6.26
CA LYS A 163 21.37 16.37 -5.26
C LYS A 163 21.21 15.88 -3.82
N VAL A 164 20.88 14.63 -3.62
CA VAL A 164 20.67 14.06 -2.29
C VAL A 164 21.88 13.24 -1.85
N GLU A 165 22.27 13.42 -0.60
CA GLU A 165 23.36 12.67 0.03
C GLU A 165 23.06 11.17 0.12
N ASP A 166 21.78 10.81 0.36
CA ASP A 166 21.33 9.41 0.45
C ASP A 166 20.10 9.18 -0.40
N VAL A 167 20.27 8.59 -1.59
CA VAL A 167 19.21 8.25 -2.53
C VAL A 167 18.24 7.17 -2.02
N ASN A 168 18.64 6.46 -0.97
CA ASN A 168 17.84 5.40 -0.34
C ASN A 168 17.01 5.91 0.84
N LEU A 169 17.19 7.16 1.24
CA LEU A 169 16.35 7.75 2.28
C LEU A 169 14.92 7.86 1.76
N ALA A 170 13.98 7.42 2.58
CA ALA A 170 12.56 7.53 2.35
C ALA A 170 11.87 8.04 3.61
N GLU A 171 10.69 8.57 3.44
CA GLU A 171 9.91 9.13 4.52
C GLU A 171 8.48 8.59 4.49
N CYS A 172 7.97 8.23 5.67
CA CYS A 172 6.54 8.05 5.90
C CYS A 172 6.02 9.30 6.61
N ILE A 173 5.28 10.13 5.89
CA ILE A 173 4.73 11.39 6.38
C ILE A 173 3.32 11.13 6.88
N VAL A 174 3.09 11.13 8.19
CA VAL A 174 1.75 11.08 8.78
C VAL A 174 1.16 12.48 8.71
N ALA A 175 0.44 12.76 7.63
CA ALA A 175 -0.12 14.09 7.35
C ALA A 175 -1.44 14.34 8.08
N LYS A 176 -2.15 13.28 8.46
CA LYS A 176 -3.35 13.33 9.29
C LYS A 176 -3.36 12.16 10.25
N ASN A 177 -3.69 12.44 11.51
CA ASN A 177 -3.97 11.42 12.52
C ASN A 177 -5.07 11.93 13.46
N ARG A 178 -6.26 11.33 13.40
CA ARG A 178 -7.41 11.78 14.17
C ARG A 178 -7.27 11.56 15.68
N HIS A 179 -6.46 10.59 16.06
CA HIS A 179 -6.31 10.15 17.46
C HIS A 179 -4.90 10.31 18.03
N GLY A 180 -3.99 10.95 17.29
CA GLY A 180 -2.62 11.13 17.72
C GLY A 180 -1.93 12.28 16.98
N GLU A 181 -0.62 12.33 17.10
CA GLU A 181 0.21 13.36 16.47
C GLU A 181 0.46 13.07 15.00
N THR A 182 0.67 14.13 14.24
CA THR A 182 1.23 14.09 12.89
C THR A 182 2.74 14.20 12.95
N GLY A 183 3.44 13.71 11.94
CA GLY A 183 4.91 13.78 11.93
C GLY A 183 5.50 12.98 10.77
N THR A 184 6.82 12.88 10.74
CA THR A 184 7.54 12.15 9.71
C THR A 184 8.43 11.09 10.35
N VAL A 185 8.34 9.88 9.80
CA VAL A 185 9.19 8.75 10.19
C VAL A 185 10.14 8.47 9.03
N ASN A 186 11.44 8.43 9.31
CA ASN A 186 12.44 8.07 8.33
C ASN A 186 12.45 6.57 8.09
N LEU A 187 12.56 6.20 6.82
CA LEU A 187 12.64 4.84 6.32
C LEU A 187 13.84 4.71 5.39
N ARG A 188 14.31 3.51 5.17
CA ARG A 188 15.28 3.17 4.13
C ARG A 188 14.61 2.38 3.02
N TRP A 189 14.83 2.81 1.80
CA TRP A 189 14.40 2.11 0.60
C TRP A 189 15.50 1.17 0.10
N ASN A 190 15.17 -0.09 -0.04
CA ASN A 190 16.00 -1.07 -0.74
C ASN A 190 15.36 -1.42 -2.08
N GLY A 191 15.87 -0.81 -3.15
CA GLY A 191 15.32 -0.97 -4.49
C GLY A 191 15.51 -2.38 -5.08
N GLN A 192 16.50 -3.14 -4.62
CA GLN A 192 16.73 -4.51 -5.09
C GLN A 192 15.60 -5.45 -4.71
N TYR A 193 14.99 -5.21 -3.54
CA TYR A 193 13.92 -6.04 -3.00
C TYR A 193 12.58 -5.29 -2.91
N THR A 194 12.48 -4.10 -3.49
CA THR A 194 11.27 -3.25 -3.43
C THR A 194 10.75 -3.11 -1.98
N LEU A 195 11.68 -2.86 -1.05
CA LEU A 195 11.43 -2.95 0.39
C LEU A 195 11.71 -1.63 1.11
N PHE A 196 10.76 -1.20 1.95
CA PHE A 196 11.01 -0.18 2.94
C PHE A 196 11.45 -0.84 4.25
N LEU A 197 12.51 -0.32 4.82
CA LEU A 197 13.06 -0.73 6.11
C LEU A 197 12.90 0.40 7.12
N SER A 198 12.68 0.06 8.38
CA SER A 198 12.70 1.04 9.46
C SER A 198 14.13 1.53 9.65
N GLU A 199 14.30 2.84 9.76
CA GLU A 199 15.54 3.43 10.26
C GLU A 199 15.48 3.43 11.79
N ASP A 200 15.78 2.29 12.41
CA ASP A 200 15.72 2.16 13.88
C ASP A 200 16.89 2.94 14.51
N ARG A 201 16.56 4.06 15.14
CA ARG A 201 17.52 4.89 15.87
C ARG A 201 17.58 4.56 17.36
N ARG A 202 16.85 3.54 17.81
CA ARG A 202 16.94 3.12 19.20
C ARG A 202 18.31 2.46 19.44
N PRO A 203 19.08 2.89 20.47
CA PRO A 203 20.27 2.16 20.85
C PRO A 203 19.85 0.71 21.19
N ALA A 204 20.67 -0.27 20.76
CA ALA A 204 20.46 -1.64 21.16
C ALA A 204 20.30 -1.71 22.68
N PRO A 205 19.37 -2.52 23.23
CA PRO A 205 19.30 -2.70 24.66
C PRO A 205 20.68 -3.13 25.14
N ALA A 206 21.22 -2.42 26.13
CA ALA A 206 22.48 -2.81 26.77
C ALA A 206 22.32 -4.21 27.34
N GLU A 207 23.22 -5.12 26.95
CA GLU A 207 23.29 -6.49 27.46
C GLU A 207 23.57 -6.51 28.97
#